data_aa4f6dfea4a1976fedd2488693b9d900
#
_entry.id   aa4f6dfea4a1976fedd2488693b9d900
#
_cell.length_a   1.000
_cell.length_b   1.000
_cell.length_c   1.000
_cell.angle_alpha   90.00
_cell.angle_beta   90.00
_cell.angle_gamma   90.00
#
_symmetry.space_group_name_H-M   'P 1'
#
loop_
_entity.id
_entity.type
_entity.pdbx_description
1 polymer ?
#
loop_
_entity_poly.entity_id
_entity_poly.type
_entity_poly.pdbx_seq_one_letter_code
_entity_poly.pdbx_strand_id
1 'polypeptide(L)'
;MTKEKNVILTAQDIVVEFDVRDKILTAIRGVSLELIEGEVLALVGESGSGKSVLTKTFTGMLEDNGRIAKGSILYRDQDLTEFSSHKDWEQIRGAKIATIFQDPMTSLDPIKTIGSQITEVIVKHQGKTAQEAKDLAIDYMNKVGIPDAERRFNEYPFQYS
;
A
#
# COMPACT_ATOMS: atom_id res chain seq x y z
N MET A 1 20.90 25.72 11.65
CA MET A 1 19.62 25.25 12.18
C MET A 1 19.36 23.88 11.53
N THR A 2 19.58 22.81 12.27
CA THR A 2 19.22 21.45 11.85
C THR A 2 17.69 21.40 11.74
N LYS A 3 17.14 21.22 10.50
CA LYS A 3 15.71 20.92 10.34
C LYS A 3 15.41 19.69 11.19
N GLU A 4 14.50 19.81 12.13
CA GLU A 4 13.95 18.65 12.84
C GLU A 4 13.46 17.65 11.79
N LYS A 5 13.94 16.41 11.88
CA LYS A 5 13.52 15.34 10.99
C LYS A 5 12.09 14.94 11.35
N ASN A 6 11.14 15.21 10.48
CA ASN A 6 9.77 14.78 10.65
C ASN A 6 9.64 13.32 10.22
N VAL A 7 9.75 12.39 11.16
CA VAL A 7 9.58 10.94 10.90
C VAL A 7 8.10 10.65 10.74
N ILE A 8 7.72 10.05 9.62
CA ILE A 8 6.33 9.71 9.31
C ILE A 8 6.00 8.23 9.49
N LEU A 9 7.00 7.35 9.43
CA LEU A 9 6.84 5.93 9.73
C LEU A 9 8.10 5.42 10.43
N THR A 10 7.91 4.71 11.52
CA THR A 10 8.97 4.01 12.26
C THR A 10 8.60 2.53 12.35
N ALA A 11 9.48 1.66 11.89
CA ALA A 11 9.43 0.23 12.18
C ALA A 11 10.56 -0.11 13.13
N GLN A 12 10.28 -0.76 14.26
CA GLN A 12 11.26 -1.11 15.26
C GLN A 12 11.26 -2.61 15.54
N ASP A 13 12.41 -3.25 15.36
CA ASP A 13 12.68 -4.66 15.66
C ASP A 13 11.63 -5.64 15.09
N ILE A 14 11.17 -5.38 13.88
CA ILE A 14 10.12 -6.15 13.22
C ILE A 14 10.58 -7.58 12.97
N VAL A 15 9.84 -8.53 13.54
CA VAL A 15 9.96 -9.96 13.26
C VAL A 15 8.66 -10.44 12.61
N VAL A 16 8.75 -11.04 11.43
CA VAL A 16 7.59 -11.61 10.73
C VAL A 16 7.76 -13.12 10.63
N GLU A 17 6.71 -13.81 11.01
CA GLU A 17 6.63 -15.28 10.98
C GLU A 17 5.45 -15.74 10.14
N PHE A 18 5.62 -16.89 9.49
CA PHE A 18 4.58 -17.60 8.75
C PHE A 18 4.41 -19.01 9.29
N ASP A 19 3.17 -19.43 9.47
CA ASP A 19 2.84 -20.81 9.82
C ASP A 19 2.81 -21.65 8.53
N VAL A 20 3.77 -22.59 8.39
CA VAL A 20 3.93 -23.42 7.19
C VAL A 20 4.01 -24.88 7.61
N ARG A 21 2.98 -25.67 7.34
CA ARG A 21 2.94 -27.13 7.57
C ARG A 21 3.54 -27.53 8.93
N ASP A 22 2.92 -27.07 10.00
CA ASP A 22 3.30 -27.33 11.41
C ASP A 22 4.68 -26.80 11.83
N LYS A 23 5.25 -25.88 11.05
CA LYS A 23 6.50 -25.17 11.34
C LYS A 23 6.33 -23.68 11.24
N ILE A 24 7.10 -22.96 12.04
CA ILE A 24 7.18 -21.51 11.96
C ILE A 24 8.38 -21.14 11.09
N LEU A 25 8.13 -20.39 10.04
CA LEU A 25 9.15 -19.78 9.19
C LEU A 25 9.31 -18.30 9.55
N THR A 26 10.47 -17.94 10.08
CA THR A 26 10.81 -16.54 10.33
C THR A 26 11.33 -15.87 9.05
N ALA A 27 10.52 -15.05 8.43
CA ALA A 27 10.86 -14.34 7.19
C ALA A 27 11.62 -13.02 7.43
N ILE A 28 11.29 -12.30 8.50
CA ILE A 28 11.99 -11.07 8.94
C ILE A 28 12.50 -11.28 10.36
N ARG A 29 13.75 -10.90 10.62
CA ARG A 29 14.49 -11.26 11.85
C ARG A 29 15.00 -10.04 12.63
N GLY A 30 14.13 -9.07 12.89
CA GLY A 30 14.48 -7.88 13.65
C GLY A 30 15.00 -6.76 12.75
N VAL A 31 14.12 -6.19 11.92
CA VAL A 31 14.45 -5.06 11.05
C VAL A 31 13.89 -3.78 11.65
N SER A 32 14.73 -2.74 11.72
CA SER A 32 14.32 -1.40 12.11
C SER A 32 14.62 -0.41 10.99
N LEU A 33 13.71 0.52 10.75
CA LEU A 33 13.87 1.63 9.79
C LEU A 33 12.98 2.82 10.18
N GLU A 34 13.36 3.98 9.65
CA GLU A 34 12.57 5.20 9.74
C GLU A 34 12.35 5.77 8.33
N LEU A 35 11.18 6.28 8.07
CA LEU A 35 10.85 7.04 6.86
C LEU A 35 10.59 8.49 7.25
N ILE A 36 11.35 9.40 6.66
CA ILE A 36 11.26 10.83 6.93
C ILE A 36 10.44 11.49 5.83
N GLU A 37 9.64 12.48 6.21
CA GLU A 37 8.80 13.22 5.27
C GLU A 37 9.63 13.87 4.15
N GLY A 38 9.23 13.60 2.89
CA GLY A 38 9.92 14.11 1.70
C GLY A 38 11.18 13.34 1.29
N GLU A 39 11.55 12.27 2.01
CA GLU A 39 12.66 11.39 1.63
C GLU A 39 12.18 10.15 0.86
N VAL A 40 13.09 9.58 0.09
CA VAL A 40 12.92 8.28 -0.58
C VAL A 40 13.84 7.27 0.10
N LEU A 41 13.26 6.25 0.73
CA LEU A 41 13.98 5.13 1.34
C LEU A 41 13.98 3.93 0.38
N ALA A 42 15.16 3.49 -0.04
CA ALA A 42 15.32 2.30 -0.86
C ALA A 42 15.64 1.06 0.00
N LEU A 43 14.85 0.00 -0.14
CA LEU A 43 15.12 -1.32 0.43
C LEU A 43 15.82 -2.18 -0.62
N VAL A 44 17.10 -2.50 -0.39
CA VAL A 44 17.94 -3.27 -1.32
C VAL A 44 18.30 -4.62 -0.70
N GLY A 45 18.37 -5.65 -1.51
CA GLY A 45 18.74 -7.01 -1.08
C GLY A 45 18.42 -8.03 -2.16
N GLU A 46 18.90 -9.25 -1.99
CA GLU A 46 18.68 -10.38 -2.92
C GLU A 46 17.20 -10.78 -3.02
N SER A 47 16.85 -11.53 -4.07
CA SER A 47 15.53 -12.13 -4.18
C SER A 47 15.27 -13.06 -2.97
N GLY A 48 14.08 -12.99 -2.39
CA GLY A 48 13.74 -13.79 -1.21
C GLY A 48 14.25 -13.24 0.13
N SER A 49 14.94 -12.10 0.17
CA SER A 49 15.43 -11.50 1.43
C SER A 49 14.35 -10.86 2.32
N GLY A 50 13.07 -10.96 1.96
CA GLY A 50 11.95 -10.47 2.77
C GLY A 50 11.50 -9.05 2.49
N LYS A 51 12.06 -8.31 1.52
CA LYS A 51 11.69 -6.90 1.21
C LYS A 51 10.18 -6.70 1.03
N SER A 52 9.56 -7.53 0.19
CA SER A 52 8.11 -7.47 -0.07
C SER A 52 7.29 -7.87 1.15
N VAL A 53 7.78 -8.79 1.97
CA VAL A 53 7.15 -9.15 3.25
C VAL A 53 7.18 -7.95 4.20
N LEU A 54 8.32 -7.27 4.33
CA LEU A 54 8.44 -6.09 5.18
C LEU A 54 7.49 -4.97 4.73
N THR A 55 7.43 -4.65 3.43
CA THR A 55 6.55 -3.58 2.94
C THR A 55 5.06 -3.92 3.13
N LYS A 56 4.68 -5.19 3.05
CA LYS A 56 3.31 -5.65 3.32
C LYS A 56 2.89 -5.42 4.78
N THR A 57 3.82 -5.41 5.73
CA THR A 57 3.49 -5.13 7.14
C THR A 57 2.95 -3.71 7.34
N PHE A 58 3.44 -2.72 6.56
CA PHE A 58 3.03 -1.32 6.67
C PHE A 58 1.60 -1.05 6.23
N THR A 59 1.00 -2.00 5.52
CA THR A 59 -0.38 -1.92 5.02
C THR A 59 -1.25 -3.08 5.50
N GLY A 60 -0.73 -3.95 6.38
CA GLY A 60 -1.46 -5.12 6.87
C GLY A 60 -1.88 -6.09 5.77
N MET A 61 -1.01 -6.25 4.76
CA MET A 61 -1.25 -7.13 3.60
C MET A 61 -0.41 -8.40 3.66
N LEU A 62 -0.03 -8.84 4.86
CA LEU A 62 0.55 -10.17 5.02
C LEU A 62 -0.48 -11.22 4.61
N GLU A 63 -0.02 -12.36 4.15
CA GLU A 63 -0.83 -13.55 3.92
C GLU A 63 -1.48 -14.02 5.22
N ASP A 64 -2.62 -14.71 5.16
CA ASP A 64 -3.41 -15.13 6.32
C ASP A 64 -2.63 -15.97 7.35
N ASN A 65 -1.61 -16.70 6.88
CA ASN A 65 -0.72 -17.48 7.73
C ASN A 65 0.49 -16.70 8.25
N GLY A 66 0.57 -15.39 7.94
CA GLY A 66 1.67 -14.52 8.36
C GLY A 66 1.25 -13.58 9.51
N ARG A 67 2.20 -13.31 10.41
CA ARG A 67 1.99 -12.35 11.51
C ARG A 67 3.25 -11.55 11.82
N ILE A 68 3.08 -10.38 12.38
CA ILE A 68 4.14 -9.65 13.07
C ILE A 68 4.27 -10.28 14.45
N ALA A 69 5.37 -11.05 14.66
CA ALA A 69 5.61 -11.77 15.91
C ALA A 69 6.25 -10.89 16.99
N LYS A 70 7.01 -9.87 16.57
CA LYS A 70 7.67 -8.89 17.46
C LYS A 70 7.86 -7.57 16.76
N GLY A 71 8.08 -6.52 17.55
CA GLY A 71 8.34 -5.17 17.11
C GLY A 71 7.08 -4.34 17.02
N SER A 72 7.22 -3.09 16.61
CA SER A 72 6.13 -2.13 16.44
C SER A 72 6.29 -1.35 15.14
N ILE A 73 5.18 -0.89 14.59
CA ILE A 73 5.14 -0.04 13.40
C ILE A 73 4.30 1.17 13.72
N LEU A 74 4.94 2.32 13.87
CA LEU A 74 4.28 3.59 14.12
C LEU A 74 4.14 4.37 12.80
N TYR A 75 2.94 4.70 12.43
CA TYR A 75 2.67 5.72 11.41
C TYR A 75 2.27 7.00 12.13
N ARG A 76 3.19 7.97 12.17
CA ARG A 76 3.10 9.13 13.08
C ARG A 76 2.87 8.65 14.51
N ASP A 77 1.73 9.00 15.12
CA ASP A 77 1.38 8.63 16.51
C ASP A 77 0.52 7.36 16.61
N GLN A 78 0.31 6.64 15.50
CA GLN A 78 -0.59 5.50 15.42
C GLN A 78 0.19 4.18 15.27
N ASP A 79 0.05 3.27 16.23
CA ASP A 79 0.66 1.94 16.14
C ASP A 79 -0.19 1.03 15.23
N LEU A 80 0.39 0.68 14.07
CA LEU A 80 -0.25 -0.18 13.09
C LEU A 80 -0.24 -1.66 13.50
N THR A 81 0.59 -2.05 14.47
CA THR A 81 0.63 -3.44 14.96
C THR A 81 -0.55 -3.78 15.87
N GLU A 82 -1.25 -2.77 16.39
CA GLU A 82 -2.46 -2.94 17.18
C GLU A 82 -3.73 -3.11 16.34
N PHE A 83 -3.63 -2.92 15.01
CA PHE A 83 -4.76 -3.02 14.11
C PHE A 83 -5.21 -4.48 13.96
N SER A 84 -6.48 -4.72 14.28
CA SER A 84 -7.07 -6.06 14.26
C SER A 84 -8.25 -6.21 13.30
N SER A 85 -8.84 -5.09 12.89
CA SER A 85 -10.03 -5.10 12.05
C SER A 85 -9.75 -4.52 10.65
N HIS A 86 -10.56 -4.93 9.68
CA HIS A 86 -10.54 -4.34 8.34
C HIS A 86 -10.76 -2.82 8.37
N LYS A 87 -11.63 -2.35 9.30
CA LYS A 87 -11.95 -0.93 9.45
C LYS A 87 -10.74 -0.11 9.91
N ASP A 88 -9.85 -0.68 10.73
CA ASP A 88 -8.63 0.01 11.17
C ASP A 88 -7.71 0.26 9.96
N TRP A 89 -7.56 -0.77 9.12
CA TRP A 89 -6.73 -0.67 7.91
C TRP A 89 -7.31 0.23 6.82
N GLU A 90 -8.63 0.40 6.75
CA GLU A 90 -9.28 1.31 5.79
C GLU A 90 -8.84 2.77 5.98
N GLN A 91 -8.47 3.17 7.19
CA GLN A 91 -8.00 4.51 7.49
C GLN A 91 -6.58 4.77 6.95
N ILE A 92 -5.83 3.71 6.71
CA ILE A 92 -4.43 3.77 6.26
C ILE A 92 -4.32 3.48 4.76
N ARG A 93 -4.92 2.35 4.31
CA ARG A 93 -4.82 1.88 2.93
C ARG A 93 -5.48 2.86 1.97
N GLY A 94 -4.72 3.34 0.99
CA GLY A 94 -5.18 4.30 -0.01
C GLY A 94 -5.37 5.72 0.48
N ALA A 95 -5.59 5.93 1.78
CA ALA A 95 -5.76 7.24 2.39
C ALA A 95 -4.44 7.88 2.85
N LYS A 96 -3.56 7.08 3.43
CA LYS A 96 -2.28 7.50 4.04
C LYS A 96 -1.08 6.80 3.42
N ILE A 97 -1.20 5.51 3.19
CA ILE A 97 -0.18 4.67 2.58
C ILE A 97 -0.79 4.00 1.34
N ALA A 98 -0.19 4.23 0.18
CA ALA A 98 -0.55 3.57 -1.07
C ALA A 98 0.56 2.60 -1.48
N THR A 99 0.18 1.50 -2.12
CA THR A 99 1.11 0.49 -2.61
C THR A 99 0.98 0.34 -4.13
N ILE A 100 2.13 0.39 -4.81
CA ILE A 100 2.22 -0.02 -6.22
C ILE A 100 2.81 -1.44 -6.22
N PHE A 101 2.02 -2.41 -6.68
CA PHE A 101 2.45 -3.81 -6.71
C PHE A 101 3.35 -4.11 -7.91
N GLN A 102 4.18 -5.13 -7.79
CA GLN A 102 5.10 -5.55 -8.84
C GLN A 102 4.36 -6.02 -10.11
N ASP A 103 3.19 -6.65 -9.95
CA ASP A 103 2.28 -7.01 -11.03
C ASP A 103 0.97 -6.24 -10.87
N PRO A 104 0.84 -5.07 -11.54
CA PRO A 104 -0.34 -4.23 -11.41
C PRO A 104 -1.60 -4.88 -12.00
N MET A 105 -1.46 -5.79 -12.96
CA MET A 105 -2.62 -6.43 -13.60
C MET A 105 -3.39 -7.35 -12.66
N THR A 106 -2.70 -8.03 -11.75
CA THR A 106 -3.35 -8.87 -10.73
C THR A 106 -4.00 -8.08 -9.60
N SER A 107 -3.70 -6.78 -9.50
CA SER A 107 -4.25 -5.89 -8.48
C SER A 107 -5.57 -5.23 -8.90
N LEU A 108 -5.94 -5.35 -10.17
CA LEU A 108 -7.16 -4.78 -10.73
C LEU A 108 -8.24 -5.86 -10.87
N ASP A 109 -9.48 -5.48 -10.58
CA ASP A 109 -10.64 -6.33 -10.83
C ASP A 109 -10.90 -6.40 -12.35
N PRO A 110 -10.77 -7.58 -12.98
CA PRO A 110 -10.85 -7.70 -14.44
C PRO A 110 -12.26 -7.46 -15.00
N ILE A 111 -13.30 -7.55 -14.15
CA ILE A 111 -14.71 -7.36 -14.55
C ILE A 111 -15.22 -5.94 -14.27
N LYS A 112 -14.40 -5.07 -13.70
CA LYS A 112 -14.71 -3.65 -13.51
C LYS A 112 -13.89 -2.77 -14.45
N THR A 113 -14.46 -1.66 -14.90
CA THR A 113 -13.71 -0.69 -15.72
C THR A 113 -12.63 0.00 -14.89
N ILE A 114 -11.57 0.46 -15.55
CA ILE A 114 -10.48 1.21 -14.90
C ILE A 114 -11.04 2.44 -14.17
N GLY A 115 -11.89 3.20 -14.86
CA GLY A 115 -12.51 4.39 -14.28
C GLY A 115 -13.33 4.11 -13.02
N SER A 116 -14.10 3.02 -12.99
CA SER A 116 -14.88 2.66 -11.81
C SER A 116 -14.01 2.35 -10.60
N GLN A 117 -12.88 1.67 -10.81
CA GLN A 117 -11.95 1.33 -9.75
C GLN A 117 -11.21 2.56 -9.19
N ILE A 118 -10.83 3.51 -10.06
CA ILE A 118 -10.21 4.77 -9.63
C ILE A 118 -11.23 5.64 -8.88
N THR A 119 -12.44 5.78 -9.39
CA THR A 119 -13.48 6.62 -8.76
C THR A 119 -13.93 6.07 -7.42
N GLU A 120 -13.99 4.75 -7.24
CA GLU A 120 -14.32 4.11 -5.96
C GLU A 120 -13.37 4.58 -4.85
N VAL A 121 -12.07 4.62 -5.12
CA VAL A 121 -11.04 5.09 -4.18
C VAL A 121 -11.19 6.59 -3.89
N ILE A 122 -11.43 7.40 -4.92
CA ILE A 122 -11.61 8.86 -4.76
C ILE A 122 -12.84 9.17 -3.91
N VAL A 123 -13.97 8.54 -4.21
CA VAL A 123 -15.22 8.74 -3.44
C VAL A 123 -15.01 8.32 -1.98
N LYS A 124 -14.42 7.14 -1.77
CA LYS A 124 -14.22 6.58 -0.43
C LYS A 124 -13.32 7.45 0.46
N HIS A 125 -12.20 7.93 -0.08
CA HIS A 125 -11.17 8.61 0.73
C HIS A 125 -11.22 10.14 0.67
N GLN A 126 -11.84 10.72 -0.36
CA GLN A 126 -11.90 12.18 -0.53
C GLN A 126 -13.32 12.76 -0.38
N GLY A 127 -14.33 11.89 -0.19
CA GLY A 127 -15.73 12.33 -0.01
C GLY A 127 -16.32 13.09 -1.21
N LYS A 128 -15.78 12.83 -2.41
CA LYS A 128 -16.21 13.48 -3.65
C LYS A 128 -17.53 12.87 -4.17
N THR A 129 -18.29 13.67 -4.89
CA THR A 129 -19.42 13.18 -5.67
C THR A 129 -18.93 12.28 -6.81
N ALA A 130 -19.81 11.46 -7.37
CA ALA A 130 -19.46 10.58 -8.50
C ALA A 130 -18.93 11.35 -9.71
N GLN A 131 -19.50 12.54 -9.99
CA GLN A 131 -19.05 13.37 -11.11
C GLN A 131 -17.66 13.98 -10.84
N GLU A 132 -17.44 14.57 -9.68
CA GLU A 132 -16.11 15.10 -9.29
C GLU A 132 -15.05 13.99 -9.29
N ALA A 133 -15.39 12.78 -8.83
CA ALA A 133 -14.48 11.65 -8.82
C ALA A 133 -14.12 11.20 -10.24
N LYS A 134 -15.07 11.21 -11.18
CA LYS A 134 -14.82 10.94 -12.60
C LYS A 134 -13.87 11.97 -13.21
N ASP A 135 -14.11 13.24 -12.99
CA ASP A 135 -13.29 14.33 -13.55
C ASP A 135 -11.85 14.25 -13.00
N LEU A 136 -11.70 13.98 -11.70
CA LEU A 136 -10.39 13.76 -11.07
C LEU A 136 -9.70 12.49 -11.58
N ALA A 137 -10.42 11.41 -11.78
CA ALA A 137 -9.87 10.17 -12.31
C ALA A 137 -9.28 10.39 -13.71
N ILE A 138 -10.01 11.07 -14.59
CA ILE A 138 -9.55 11.42 -15.94
C ILE A 138 -8.31 12.34 -15.87
N ASP A 139 -8.31 13.32 -14.98
CA ASP A 139 -7.15 14.19 -14.77
C ASP A 139 -5.92 13.39 -14.30
N TYR A 140 -6.07 12.47 -13.36
CA TYR A 140 -4.97 11.61 -12.90
C TYR A 140 -4.48 10.67 -14.01
N MET A 141 -5.37 10.10 -14.82
CA MET A 141 -5.00 9.28 -15.97
C MET A 141 -4.16 10.09 -16.98
N ASN A 142 -4.55 11.33 -17.26
CA ASN A 142 -3.77 12.23 -18.12
C ASN A 142 -2.40 12.57 -17.50
N LYS A 143 -2.33 12.86 -16.22
CA LYS A 143 -1.07 13.16 -15.48
C LYS A 143 -0.06 12.02 -15.53
N VAL A 144 -0.51 10.78 -15.54
CA VAL A 144 0.37 9.61 -15.67
C VAL A 144 0.62 9.22 -17.12
N GLY A 145 0.16 10.00 -18.09
CA GLY A 145 0.46 9.82 -19.51
C GLY A 145 -0.40 8.76 -20.22
N ILE A 146 -1.57 8.41 -19.69
CA ILE A 146 -2.51 7.51 -20.39
C ILE A 146 -3.16 8.30 -21.52
N PRO A 147 -2.94 7.92 -22.81
CA PRO A 147 -3.55 8.60 -23.94
C PRO A 147 -5.06 8.33 -23.98
N ASP A 148 -5.85 9.28 -24.50
CA ASP A 148 -7.32 9.16 -24.62
C ASP A 148 -8.02 8.78 -23.30
N ALA A 149 -7.64 9.44 -22.19
CA ALA A 149 -8.07 9.07 -20.84
C ALA A 149 -9.62 8.98 -20.70
N GLU A 150 -10.38 9.85 -21.35
CA GLU A 150 -11.85 9.80 -21.31
C GLU A 150 -12.42 8.52 -21.92
N ARG A 151 -11.87 8.08 -23.03
CA ARG A 151 -12.27 6.81 -23.68
C ARG A 151 -11.82 5.62 -22.82
N ARG A 152 -10.55 5.62 -22.42
CA ARG A 152 -9.93 4.54 -21.64
C ARG A 152 -10.50 4.42 -20.22
N PHE A 153 -11.07 5.48 -19.67
CA PHE A 153 -11.82 5.42 -18.41
C PHE A 153 -12.88 4.31 -18.40
N ASN A 154 -13.53 4.06 -19.54
CA ASN A 154 -14.57 3.06 -19.67
C ASN A 154 -14.05 1.68 -20.11
N GLU A 155 -12.75 1.52 -20.32
CA GLU A 155 -12.14 0.26 -20.70
C GLU A 155 -11.87 -0.64 -19.49
N TYR A 156 -11.77 -1.94 -19.72
CA TYR A 156 -11.41 -2.94 -18.74
C TYR A 156 -9.89 -3.13 -18.68
N PRO A 157 -9.34 -3.69 -17.58
CA PRO A 157 -7.90 -3.88 -17.43
C PRO A 157 -7.24 -4.61 -18.61
N PHE A 158 -7.88 -5.66 -19.15
CA PHE A 158 -7.35 -6.45 -20.27
C PHE A 158 -7.26 -5.67 -21.60
N GLN A 159 -7.89 -4.52 -21.72
CA GLN A 159 -7.83 -3.64 -22.89
C GLN A 159 -6.66 -2.65 -22.83
N TYR A 160 -5.99 -2.60 -21.68
CA TYR A 160 -4.76 -1.80 -21.51
C TYR A 160 -3.55 -2.64 -21.90
N SER A 161 -2.78 -2.18 -22.85
CA SER A 161 -1.51 -2.75 -23.30
C SER A 161 -0.35 -1.82 -22.94
#